data_20e1374e72c14d74ed3e55ee3cb23ff1
#
_entry.id   20e1374e72c14d74ed3e55ee3cb23ff1
#
_cell.length_a   1.000
_cell.length_b   1.000
_cell.length_c   1.000
_cell.angle_alpha   90.00
_cell.angle_beta   90.00
_cell.angle_gamma   90.00
#
_symmetry.space_group_name_H-M   'P 1'
#
loop_
_entity.id
_entity.type
_entity.pdbx_description
1 polymer ?
#
loop_
_entity_poly.entity_id
_entity_poly.type
_entity_poly.pdbx_seq_one_letter_code
_entity_poly.pdbx_strand_id
1 'polypeptide(L)'
;MNVRKPVDYGTMYRELAAILARNLPQMDEIYAIGKVISQRPEKGAAVAAAEFLQAKFPDRTGFSPRNVRRMRDFYRNYENDQTLLRLAMKIGWTLNVVIMEAELTREQQISCLQKAATEKPSKKELLEMILNGAFSEESIDETDKTSDGNTNPVLVITILSVFRLWQRHVAERRGHFPYLQAWLGSS
;
A
#
# COMPACT_ATOMS: atom_id res chain seq x y z
N MET A 1 -1.89 -32.27 26.27
CA MET A 1 -2.24 -31.52 25.02
C MET A 1 -2.84 -30.17 25.41
N ASN A 2 -2.17 -29.04 25.11
CA ASN A 2 -2.73 -27.70 25.33
C ASN A 2 -3.71 -27.40 24.19
N VAL A 3 -4.97 -27.67 24.38
CA VAL A 3 -6.03 -27.28 23.44
C VAL A 3 -6.20 -25.77 23.56
N ARG A 4 -5.70 -25.01 22.58
CA ARG A 4 -5.96 -23.57 22.52
C ARG A 4 -7.47 -23.34 22.38
N LYS A 5 -8.05 -22.54 23.26
CA LYS A 5 -9.45 -22.14 23.14
C LYS A 5 -9.67 -21.49 21.77
N PRO A 6 -10.76 -21.83 21.06
CA PRO A 6 -11.10 -21.17 19.80
C PRO A 6 -11.29 -19.67 20.07
N VAL A 7 -10.75 -18.84 19.16
CA VAL A 7 -10.88 -17.38 19.27
C VAL A 7 -12.29 -17.01 18.86
N ASP A 8 -12.99 -16.23 19.68
CA ASP A 8 -14.32 -15.69 19.36
C ASP A 8 -14.19 -14.37 18.58
N TYR A 9 -14.59 -14.40 17.32
CA TYR A 9 -14.68 -13.23 16.43
C TYR A 9 -16.09 -12.64 16.31
N GLY A 10 -17.07 -13.07 17.10
CA GLY A 10 -18.47 -12.68 16.97
C GLY A 10 -18.70 -11.17 17.03
N THR A 11 -17.98 -10.45 17.90
CA THR A 11 -18.05 -8.98 17.97
C THR A 11 -17.49 -8.34 16.70
N MET A 12 -16.33 -8.78 16.24
CA MET A 12 -15.71 -8.31 14.98
C MET A 12 -16.65 -8.49 13.80
N TYR A 13 -17.29 -9.65 13.68
CA TYR A 13 -18.24 -9.92 12.57
C TYR A 13 -19.44 -9.00 12.60
N ARG A 14 -20.01 -8.70 13.77
CA ARG A 14 -21.12 -7.75 13.92
C ARG A 14 -20.72 -6.34 13.51
N GLU A 15 -19.54 -5.89 13.93
CA GLU A 15 -19.01 -4.57 13.58
C GLU A 15 -18.75 -4.45 12.07
N LEU A 16 -18.14 -5.45 11.47
CA LEU A 16 -17.91 -5.51 10.01
C LEU A 16 -19.22 -5.48 9.21
N ALA A 17 -20.22 -6.27 9.63
CA ALA A 17 -21.53 -6.24 9.00
C ALA A 17 -22.22 -4.87 9.11
N ALA A 18 -22.11 -4.22 10.28
CA ALA A 18 -22.66 -2.88 10.49
C ALA A 18 -21.97 -1.81 9.62
N ILE A 19 -20.65 -1.93 9.38
CA ILE A 19 -19.92 -1.02 8.49
C ILE A 19 -20.45 -1.15 7.05
N LEU A 20 -20.56 -2.37 6.53
CA LEU A 20 -21.02 -2.58 5.17
C LEU A 20 -22.47 -2.17 4.94
N ALA A 21 -23.32 -2.29 5.97
CA ALA A 21 -24.72 -1.84 5.93
C ALA A 21 -24.85 -0.31 5.78
N ARG A 22 -23.82 0.46 6.12
CA ARG A 22 -23.85 1.93 6.05
C ARG A 22 -23.60 2.49 4.65
N ASN A 23 -23.17 1.67 3.69
CA ASN A 23 -22.84 2.09 2.32
C ASN A 23 -21.91 3.32 2.28
N LEU A 24 -20.82 3.27 3.02
CA LEU A 24 -19.84 4.34 3.09
C LEU A 24 -19.10 4.50 1.76
N PRO A 25 -18.53 5.70 1.49
CA PRO A 25 -17.54 5.85 0.42
C PRO A 25 -16.39 4.84 0.58
N GLN A 26 -15.82 4.38 -0.52
CA GLN A 26 -14.83 3.27 -0.53
C GLN A 26 -13.71 3.44 0.48
N MET A 27 -13.09 4.62 0.55
CA MET A 27 -11.96 4.85 1.43
C MET A 27 -12.37 4.89 2.91
N ASP A 28 -13.55 5.43 3.21
CA ASP A 28 -14.12 5.44 4.57
C ASP A 28 -14.45 4.02 5.04
N GLU A 29 -15.00 3.19 4.15
CA GLU A 29 -15.28 1.79 4.44
C GLU A 29 -13.99 1.00 4.70
N ILE A 30 -12.97 1.18 3.85
CA ILE A 30 -11.64 0.56 4.01
C ILE A 30 -11.02 0.93 5.35
N TYR A 31 -11.05 2.21 5.71
CA TYR A 31 -10.51 2.69 6.97
C TYR A 31 -11.27 2.13 8.18
N ALA A 32 -12.61 2.10 8.12
CA ALA A 32 -13.44 1.54 9.18
C ALA A 32 -13.22 0.03 9.36
N ILE A 33 -13.13 -0.74 8.27
CA ILE A 33 -12.80 -2.18 8.30
C ILE A 33 -11.42 -2.37 8.92
N GLY A 34 -10.43 -1.59 8.47
CA GLY A 34 -9.07 -1.62 8.99
C GLY A 34 -9.00 -1.38 10.49
N LYS A 35 -9.78 -0.41 11.00
CA LYS A 35 -9.91 -0.11 12.43
C LYS A 35 -10.38 -1.32 13.23
N VAL A 36 -11.48 -1.94 12.81
CA VAL A 36 -12.04 -3.12 13.51
C VAL A 36 -11.05 -4.26 13.59
N ILE A 37 -10.33 -4.52 12.49
CA ILE A 37 -9.33 -5.62 12.45
C ILE A 37 -8.08 -5.24 13.26
N SER A 38 -7.69 -3.96 13.26
CA SER A 38 -6.53 -3.48 14.01
C SER A 38 -6.68 -3.68 15.52
N GLN A 39 -7.89 -3.67 16.03
CA GLN A 39 -8.20 -3.89 17.45
C GLN A 39 -8.06 -5.36 17.88
N ARG A 40 -7.82 -6.27 16.92
CA ARG A 40 -7.66 -7.70 17.19
C ARG A 40 -6.18 -8.09 17.19
N PRO A 41 -5.65 -8.60 18.31
CA PRO A 41 -4.26 -9.02 18.42
C PRO A 41 -3.98 -10.38 17.75
N GLU A 42 -5.02 -11.15 17.46
CA GLU A 42 -4.90 -12.51 16.98
C GLU A 42 -4.38 -12.57 15.54
N LYS A 43 -3.39 -13.39 15.27
CA LYS A 43 -2.77 -13.54 13.93
C LYS A 43 -3.76 -13.94 12.83
N GLY A 44 -4.85 -14.62 13.16
CA GLY A 44 -5.89 -15.09 12.23
C GLY A 44 -6.99 -14.04 11.93
N ALA A 45 -7.06 -12.92 12.65
CA ALA A 45 -8.19 -12.00 12.59
C ALA A 45 -8.50 -11.49 11.16
N ALA A 46 -7.48 -11.11 10.40
CA ALA A 46 -7.68 -10.63 9.04
C ALA A 46 -8.15 -11.73 8.07
N VAL A 47 -7.78 -12.99 8.30
CA VAL A 47 -8.26 -14.12 7.50
C VAL A 47 -9.72 -14.41 7.85
N ALA A 48 -10.04 -14.52 9.14
CA ALA A 48 -11.39 -14.74 9.61
C ALA A 48 -12.35 -13.61 9.16
N ALA A 49 -11.90 -12.36 9.19
CA ALA A 49 -12.65 -11.21 8.67
C ALA A 49 -12.91 -11.33 7.16
N ALA A 50 -11.90 -11.73 6.38
CA ALA A 50 -12.04 -11.91 4.94
C ALA A 50 -13.03 -13.01 4.58
N GLU A 51 -12.93 -14.16 5.23
CA GLU A 51 -13.84 -15.30 5.05
C GLU A 51 -15.28 -14.90 5.41
N PHE A 52 -15.48 -14.22 6.53
CA PHE A 52 -16.79 -13.71 6.93
C PHE A 52 -17.37 -12.74 5.91
N LEU A 53 -16.58 -11.75 5.46
CA LEU A 53 -17.03 -10.74 4.51
C LEU A 53 -17.39 -11.36 3.15
N GLN A 54 -16.60 -12.30 2.64
CA GLN A 54 -16.87 -13.02 1.40
C GLN A 54 -18.14 -13.88 1.51
N ALA A 55 -18.33 -14.59 2.61
CA ALA A 55 -19.50 -15.43 2.83
C ALA A 55 -20.78 -14.60 3.02
N LYS A 56 -20.69 -13.49 3.74
CA LYS A 56 -21.85 -12.63 4.07
C LYS A 56 -22.26 -11.72 2.93
N PHE A 57 -21.31 -11.29 2.09
CA PHE A 57 -21.50 -10.33 1.01
C PHE A 57 -20.89 -10.85 -0.31
N PRO A 58 -21.41 -11.93 -0.88
CA PRO A 58 -20.84 -12.61 -2.05
C PRO A 58 -20.79 -11.72 -3.30
N ASP A 59 -21.71 -10.76 -3.42
CA ASP A 59 -21.78 -9.83 -4.56
C ASP A 59 -20.76 -8.70 -4.47
N ARG A 60 -20.01 -8.59 -3.36
CA ARG A 60 -18.99 -7.57 -3.17
C ARG A 60 -17.60 -8.13 -3.32
N THR A 61 -16.75 -7.39 -4.03
CA THR A 61 -15.36 -7.76 -4.29
C THR A 61 -14.39 -7.02 -3.35
N GLY A 62 -13.12 -7.42 -3.37
CA GLY A 62 -12.08 -6.72 -2.62
C GLY A 62 -11.81 -7.27 -1.21
N PHE A 63 -12.45 -8.33 -0.78
CA PHE A 63 -12.28 -8.92 0.55
C PHE A 63 -11.37 -10.15 0.58
N SER A 64 -10.34 -10.22 -0.29
CA SER A 64 -9.33 -11.25 -0.15
C SER A 64 -8.54 -11.07 1.18
N PRO A 65 -8.02 -12.14 1.79
CA PRO A 65 -7.24 -12.06 3.03
C PRO A 65 -6.05 -11.09 2.94
N ARG A 66 -5.41 -11.00 1.76
CA ARG A 66 -4.34 -10.06 1.49
C ARG A 66 -4.85 -8.62 1.53
N ASN A 67 -5.96 -8.34 0.87
CA ASN A 67 -6.51 -6.99 0.82
C ASN A 67 -7.05 -6.53 2.18
N VAL A 68 -7.65 -7.44 2.94
CA VAL A 68 -8.13 -7.15 4.30
C VAL A 68 -6.96 -6.87 5.26
N ARG A 69 -5.80 -7.53 5.09
CA ARG A 69 -4.58 -7.16 5.82
C ARG A 69 -4.10 -5.75 5.45
N ARG A 70 -4.12 -5.40 4.16
CA ARG A 70 -3.78 -4.04 3.68
C ARG A 70 -4.70 -2.97 4.27
N MET A 71 -6.00 -3.25 4.42
CA MET A 71 -6.94 -2.32 5.08
C MET A 71 -6.56 -2.09 6.54
N ARG A 72 -6.18 -3.14 7.28
CA ARG A 72 -5.66 -3.02 8.64
C ARG A 72 -4.37 -2.18 8.68
N ASP A 73 -3.46 -2.44 7.75
CA ASP A 73 -2.16 -1.76 7.71
C ASP A 73 -2.34 -0.30 7.29
N PHE A 74 -3.32 0.00 6.42
CA PHE A 74 -3.75 1.36 6.09
C PHE A 74 -4.22 2.12 7.33
N TYR A 75 -5.11 1.54 8.12
CA TYR A 75 -5.55 2.16 9.37
C TYR A 75 -4.35 2.46 10.29
N ARG A 76 -3.49 1.49 10.53
CA ARG A 76 -2.31 1.62 11.42
C ARG A 76 -1.31 2.67 10.97
N ASN A 77 -1.15 2.84 9.66
CA ASN A 77 -0.23 3.84 9.11
C ASN A 77 -0.69 5.27 9.36
N TYR A 78 -2.00 5.49 9.43
CA TYR A 78 -2.57 6.84 9.43
C TYR A 78 -3.41 7.17 10.68
N GLU A 79 -3.65 6.24 11.60
CA GLU A 79 -4.52 6.47 12.77
C GLU A 79 -4.04 7.62 13.67
N ASN A 80 -2.73 7.83 13.76
CA ASN A 80 -2.11 8.86 14.62
C ASN A 80 -1.76 10.16 13.86
N ASP A 81 -2.03 10.25 12.56
CA ASP A 81 -1.71 11.40 11.74
C ASP A 81 -2.88 11.82 10.86
N GLN A 82 -3.71 12.71 11.39
CA GLN A 82 -4.91 13.21 10.72
C GLN A 82 -4.60 14.01 9.44
N THR A 83 -3.41 14.59 9.33
CA THR A 83 -3.02 15.35 8.13
C THR A 83 -2.73 14.38 6.99
N LEU A 84 -1.96 13.34 7.24
CA LEU A 84 -1.68 12.31 6.25
C LEU A 84 -2.92 11.49 5.92
N LEU A 85 -3.76 11.17 6.91
CA LEU A 85 -5.02 10.50 6.66
C LEU A 85 -5.87 11.26 5.66
N ARG A 86 -5.99 12.60 5.82
CA ARG A 86 -6.74 13.44 4.87
C ARG A 86 -6.19 13.40 3.46
N LEU A 87 -4.87 13.33 3.28
CA LEU A 87 -4.25 13.16 1.97
C LEU A 87 -4.51 11.76 1.41
N ALA A 88 -4.31 10.72 2.20
CA ALA A 88 -4.55 9.33 1.82
C ALA A 88 -6.02 9.08 1.42
N MET A 89 -6.98 9.72 2.11
CA MET A 89 -8.41 9.62 1.77
C MET A 89 -8.79 10.30 0.46
N LYS A 90 -7.99 11.25 -0.04
CA LYS A 90 -8.24 11.94 -1.33
C LYS A 90 -7.78 11.13 -2.54
N ILE A 91 -6.90 10.17 -2.37
CA ILE A 91 -6.40 9.31 -3.43
C ILE A 91 -7.08 7.94 -3.36
N GLY A 92 -7.21 7.27 -4.50
CA GLY A 92 -7.88 5.98 -4.57
C GLY A 92 -7.11 4.86 -3.86
N TRP A 93 -7.81 3.77 -3.53
CA TRP A 93 -7.25 2.62 -2.83
C TRP A 93 -6.00 2.05 -3.49
N THR A 94 -6.02 1.92 -4.82
CA THR A 94 -4.89 1.39 -5.58
C THR A 94 -3.59 2.16 -5.37
N LEU A 95 -3.65 3.51 -5.36
CA LEU A 95 -2.49 4.36 -5.12
C LEU A 95 -2.01 4.26 -3.68
N ASN A 96 -2.93 4.22 -2.71
CA ASN A 96 -2.58 3.99 -1.31
C ASN A 96 -1.82 2.68 -1.10
N VAL A 97 -2.26 1.60 -1.76
CA VAL A 97 -1.58 0.30 -1.70
C VAL A 97 -0.16 0.40 -2.27
N VAL A 98 0.02 1.08 -3.39
CA VAL A 98 1.36 1.30 -3.99
C VAL A 98 2.28 2.04 -3.01
N ILE A 99 1.80 3.12 -2.40
CA ILE A 99 2.59 3.92 -1.46
C ILE A 99 2.94 3.12 -0.19
N MET A 100 1.99 2.34 0.33
CA MET A 100 2.23 1.52 1.53
C MET A 100 3.19 0.35 1.29
N GLU A 101 3.20 -0.22 0.08
CA GLU A 101 4.07 -1.34 -0.29
C GLU A 101 5.44 -0.88 -0.80
N ALA A 102 5.61 0.41 -1.09
CA ALA A 102 6.91 0.99 -1.40
C ALA A 102 7.71 1.21 -0.10
N GLU A 103 8.99 0.85 -0.12
CA GLU A 103 9.91 1.04 1.02
C GLU A 103 10.36 2.52 1.07
N LEU A 104 9.41 3.43 1.36
CA LEU A 104 9.63 4.88 1.43
C LEU A 104 9.91 5.32 2.87
N THR A 105 10.79 6.30 3.03
CA THR A 105 10.90 7.03 4.30
C THR A 105 9.61 7.78 4.60
N ARG A 106 9.46 8.28 5.83
CA ARG A 106 8.26 9.04 6.21
C ARG A 106 8.10 10.30 5.36
N GLU A 107 9.18 11.01 5.12
CA GLU A 107 9.26 12.23 4.33
C GLU A 107 8.90 11.96 2.87
N GLN A 108 9.46 10.91 2.29
CA GLN A 108 9.12 10.45 0.94
C GLN A 108 7.65 10.05 0.82
N GLN A 109 7.10 9.38 1.84
CA GLN A 109 5.69 9.01 1.88
C GLN A 109 4.78 10.24 1.89
N ILE A 110 5.13 11.27 2.67
CA ILE A 110 4.40 12.55 2.73
C ILE A 110 4.41 13.22 1.36
N SER A 111 5.59 13.38 0.75
CA SER A 111 5.76 13.98 -0.58
C SER A 111 4.98 13.20 -1.65
N CYS A 112 5.04 11.87 -1.59
CA CYS A 112 4.32 11.00 -2.52
C CYS A 112 2.79 11.15 -2.38
N LEU A 113 2.26 11.20 -1.17
CA LEU A 113 0.83 11.42 -0.91
C LEU A 113 0.37 12.81 -1.37
N GLN A 114 1.15 13.85 -1.11
CA GLN A 114 0.85 15.21 -1.54
C GLN A 114 0.79 15.31 -3.06
N LYS A 115 1.80 14.76 -3.74
CA LYS A 115 1.88 14.75 -5.20
C LYS A 115 0.75 13.92 -5.81
N ALA A 116 0.47 12.73 -5.27
CA ALA A 116 -0.63 11.89 -5.72
C ALA A 116 -2.01 12.56 -5.53
N ALA A 117 -2.20 13.32 -4.46
CA ALA A 117 -3.45 14.05 -4.21
C ALA A 117 -3.64 15.24 -5.14
N THR A 118 -2.55 15.87 -5.62
CA THR A 118 -2.58 17.05 -6.51
C THR A 118 -2.64 16.64 -7.97
N GLU A 119 -1.74 15.76 -8.42
CA GLU A 119 -1.56 15.41 -9.83
C GLU A 119 -2.46 14.25 -10.28
N LYS A 120 -2.97 13.46 -9.33
CA LYS A 120 -3.83 12.28 -9.58
C LYS A 120 -3.22 11.31 -10.61
N PRO A 121 -1.97 10.89 -10.43
CA PRO A 121 -1.29 10.03 -11.38
C PRO A 121 -2.00 8.68 -11.51
N SER A 122 -1.85 8.02 -12.64
CA SER A 122 -2.18 6.61 -12.76
C SER A 122 -1.26 5.76 -11.88
N LYS A 123 -1.63 4.51 -11.65
CA LYS A 123 -0.78 3.57 -10.90
C LYS A 123 0.61 3.42 -11.52
N LYS A 124 0.69 3.37 -12.86
CA LYS A 124 1.94 3.22 -13.61
C LYS A 124 2.85 4.44 -13.40
N GLU A 125 2.30 5.64 -13.59
CA GLU A 125 3.02 6.90 -13.39
C GLU A 125 3.54 7.02 -11.96
N LEU A 126 2.72 6.71 -10.94
CA LEU A 126 3.16 6.74 -9.55
C LEU A 126 4.32 5.76 -9.27
N LEU A 127 4.25 4.55 -9.83
CA LEU A 127 5.35 3.57 -9.71
C LEU A 127 6.62 4.08 -10.39
N GLU A 128 6.53 4.66 -11.57
CA GLU A 128 7.67 5.26 -12.29
C GLU A 128 8.28 6.41 -11.49
N MET A 129 7.45 7.28 -10.90
CA MET A 129 7.92 8.38 -10.05
C MET A 129 8.68 7.86 -8.82
N ILE A 130 8.17 6.83 -8.16
CA ILE A 130 8.83 6.21 -7.01
C ILE A 130 10.17 5.57 -7.41
N LEU A 131 10.19 4.83 -8.53
CA LEU A 131 11.39 4.16 -9.04
C LEU A 131 12.48 5.13 -9.49
N ASN A 132 12.09 6.28 -10.02
CA ASN A 132 13.01 7.33 -10.48
C ASN A 132 13.51 8.23 -9.33
N GLY A 133 13.15 7.93 -8.08
CA GLY A 133 13.58 8.72 -6.92
C GLY A 133 12.97 10.12 -6.86
N ALA A 134 11.83 10.36 -7.52
CA ALA A 134 11.18 11.67 -7.55
C ALA A 134 10.74 12.20 -6.17
N PHE A 135 10.89 11.40 -5.13
CA PHE A 135 10.59 11.73 -3.73
C PHE A 135 11.83 11.64 -2.83
N SER A 136 13.03 11.57 -3.39
CA SER A 136 14.30 11.64 -2.66
C SER A 136 14.63 13.09 -2.32
N GLU A 137 15.26 13.33 -1.17
CA GLU A 137 15.57 14.69 -0.67
C GLU A 137 16.52 15.50 -1.58
N GLU A 138 17.21 14.83 -2.50
CA GLU A 138 18.13 15.48 -3.45
C GLU A 138 17.43 16.35 -4.52
N SER A 139 16.08 16.36 -4.58
CA SER A 139 15.32 17.14 -5.56
C SER A 139 14.83 18.51 -5.07
N ILE A 140 15.31 19.01 -3.91
CA ILE A 140 14.83 20.28 -3.32
C ILE A 140 15.81 21.46 -3.54
N ASP A 141 17.04 21.23 -4.05
CA ASP A 141 17.98 22.31 -4.35
C ASP A 141 18.59 22.16 -5.74
N GLU A 142 17.95 22.72 -6.75
CA GLU A 142 18.61 23.33 -7.91
C GLU A 142 17.62 24.13 -8.77
N THR A 143 17.20 25.27 -8.25
CA THR A 143 16.91 26.41 -9.11
C THR A 143 17.93 27.50 -8.78
N ASP A 144 19.14 27.39 -9.28
CA ASP A 144 19.87 28.48 -9.93
C ASP A 144 21.20 28.00 -10.55
N LYS A 145 21.35 28.38 -11.85
CA LYS A 145 22.58 28.63 -12.62
C LYS A 145 23.33 27.50 -13.31
N THR A 146 23.28 27.68 -14.61
CA THR A 146 24.34 27.59 -15.65
C THR A 146 24.76 26.21 -16.14
N SER A 147 24.43 26.07 -17.45
CA SER A 147 25.14 25.31 -18.47
C SER A 147 26.58 24.88 -18.12
N ASP A 148 26.85 23.59 -18.07
CA ASP A 148 27.94 22.98 -18.84
C ASP A 148 27.77 21.47 -18.87
N GLY A 149 27.83 20.91 -20.09
CA GLY A 149 27.66 19.49 -20.33
C GLY A 149 28.85 18.70 -19.81
N ASN A 150 28.64 17.95 -18.74
CA ASN A 150 29.48 16.81 -18.43
C ASN A 150 28.67 15.76 -17.65
N THR A 151 28.02 14.86 -18.36
CA THR A 151 27.42 13.65 -17.78
C THR A 151 28.53 12.74 -17.29
N ASN A 152 28.70 12.67 -15.99
CA ASN A 152 29.72 11.82 -15.36
C ASN A 152 29.32 10.32 -15.53
N PRO A 153 30.03 9.54 -16.35
CA PRO A 153 29.69 8.16 -16.67
C PRO A 153 29.71 7.23 -15.44
N VAL A 154 30.32 7.63 -14.34
CA VAL A 154 30.40 6.85 -13.10
C VAL A 154 29.03 6.78 -12.41
N LEU A 155 28.22 7.84 -12.49
CA LEU A 155 26.90 7.88 -11.84
C LEU A 155 25.91 6.92 -12.53
N VAL A 156 25.94 6.84 -13.86
CA VAL A 156 25.09 5.94 -14.65
C VAL A 156 25.42 4.47 -14.37
N ILE A 157 26.72 4.14 -14.19
CA ILE A 157 27.17 2.77 -13.87
C ILE A 157 26.74 2.37 -12.46
N THR A 158 26.73 3.29 -11.50
CA THR A 158 26.29 3.02 -10.12
C THR A 158 24.79 2.76 -10.05
N ILE A 159 23.96 3.53 -10.74
CA ILE A 159 22.50 3.35 -10.81
C ILE A 159 22.15 2.01 -11.47
N LEU A 160 22.83 1.65 -12.56
CA LEU A 160 22.62 0.37 -13.24
C LEU A 160 23.09 -0.83 -12.38
N SER A 161 24.11 -0.66 -11.55
CA SER A 161 24.61 -1.70 -10.65
C SER A 161 23.61 -1.94 -9.50
N VAL A 162 23.07 -0.89 -8.89
CA VAL A 162 22.03 -0.98 -7.84
C VAL A 162 20.75 -1.59 -8.41
N PHE A 163 20.36 -1.20 -9.63
CA PHE A 163 19.20 -1.77 -10.30
C PHE A 163 19.38 -3.27 -10.62
N ARG A 164 20.57 -3.71 -11.02
CA ARG A 164 20.89 -5.14 -11.22
C ARG A 164 20.91 -5.92 -9.91
N LEU A 165 21.46 -5.36 -8.84
CA LEU A 165 21.43 -5.97 -7.50
C LEU A 165 20.00 -6.10 -6.98
N TRP A 166 19.17 -5.08 -7.17
CA TRP A 166 17.75 -5.09 -6.78
C TRP A 166 16.96 -6.11 -7.61
N GLN A 167 17.18 -6.18 -8.94
CA GLN A 167 16.57 -7.20 -9.79
C GLN A 167 16.98 -8.62 -9.37
N ARG A 168 18.24 -8.82 -8.96
CA ARG A 168 18.73 -10.11 -8.45
C ARG A 168 18.08 -10.46 -7.12
N HIS A 169 17.96 -9.51 -6.20
CA HIS A 169 17.31 -9.70 -4.90
C HIS A 169 15.80 -9.95 -5.02
N VAL A 170 15.13 -9.27 -5.96
CA VAL A 170 13.71 -9.51 -6.31
C VAL A 170 13.54 -10.85 -7.02
N ALA A 171 14.51 -11.27 -7.85
CA ALA A 171 14.48 -12.55 -8.53
C ALA A 171 14.71 -13.72 -7.55
N GLU A 172 15.58 -13.58 -6.57
CA GLU A 172 15.80 -14.58 -5.50
C GLU A 172 14.59 -14.72 -4.59
N ARG A 173 13.85 -13.62 -4.33
CA ARG A 173 12.54 -13.68 -3.63
C ARG A 173 11.39 -14.17 -4.54
N ARG A 174 11.55 -14.18 -5.87
CA ARG A 174 10.53 -14.68 -6.84
C ARG A 174 10.25 -16.18 -6.74
N GLY A 175 11.11 -16.97 -6.10
CA GLY A 175 10.80 -18.37 -5.78
C GLY A 175 9.56 -18.55 -4.89
N HIS A 176 9.00 -17.46 -4.34
CA HIS A 176 7.82 -17.49 -3.47
C HIS A 176 6.61 -16.72 -3.99
N PHE A 177 6.64 -16.16 -5.22
CA PHE A 177 5.53 -15.38 -5.79
C PHE A 177 5.24 -15.73 -7.26
N PRO A 178 4.48 -16.81 -7.54
CA PRO A 178 4.12 -17.19 -8.91
C PRO A 178 3.09 -16.26 -9.59
N TYR A 179 2.57 -15.25 -8.88
CA TYR A 179 1.44 -14.42 -9.38
C TYR A 179 1.83 -13.14 -10.12
N LEU A 180 3.11 -12.78 -10.21
CA LEU A 180 3.53 -11.53 -10.88
C LEU A 180 3.63 -11.66 -12.42
N GLN A 181 3.79 -12.87 -12.94
CA GLN A 181 3.86 -13.11 -14.39
C GLN A 181 2.49 -13.08 -15.08
N ALA A 182 1.42 -13.45 -14.37
CA ALA A 182 0.05 -13.41 -14.94
C ALA A 182 -0.48 -11.97 -15.12
N TRP A 183 0.22 -10.96 -14.63
CA TRP A 183 -0.27 -9.58 -14.57
C TRP A 183 0.32 -8.66 -15.64
N LEU A 184 1.43 -9.05 -16.27
CA LEU A 184 2.10 -8.29 -17.34
C LEU A 184 1.72 -8.76 -18.76
N GLY A 185 0.90 -9.81 -18.88
CA GLY A 185 0.58 -10.48 -20.14
C GLY A 185 -0.82 -10.26 -20.71
N SER A 186 -1.59 -9.27 -20.22
CA SER A 186 -2.91 -8.94 -20.80
C SER A 186 -2.89 -7.50 -21.31
N SER A 187 -2.47 -7.35 -22.53
CA SER A 187 -2.79 -6.19 -23.40
C SER A 187 -4.00 -6.52 -24.21
#